data_95e705e57bc0e26629669e63362f2738
#
_entry.id   95e705e57bc0e26629669e63362f2738
#
_cell.length_a   1.000
_cell.length_b   1.000
_cell.length_c   1.000
_cell.angle_alpha   90.00
_cell.angle_beta   90.00
_cell.angle_gamma   90.00
#
_symmetry.space_group_name_H-M   'P 1'
#
loop_
_entity.id
_entity.type
_entity.pdbx_description
1 polymer ?
#
loop_
_entity_poly.entity_id
_entity_poly.type
_entity_poly.pdbx_seq_one_letter_code
_entity_poly.pdbx_strand_id
1 'polypeptide(L)' 'MRLDKFLKETRIIKRRTIAQQLAKNGKIIRNNIALKPASEIRSGDELELFLRSRFLKIRVLSEKEYEVIEEKKIWGG' A
#
# COMPACT_ATOMS: atom_id res chain seq x y z
N MET A 1 -10.19 8.29 1.66
CA MET A 1 -10.56 6.85 1.65
C MET A 1 -9.68 6.05 2.60
N ARG A 2 -10.16 4.93 3.08
CA ARG A 2 -9.38 4.09 3.98
C ARG A 2 -8.29 3.35 3.20
N LEU A 3 -7.14 3.21 3.83
CA LEU A 3 -6.01 2.50 3.23
C LEU A 3 -6.36 1.06 2.85
N ASP A 4 -6.97 0.30 3.78
CA ASP A 4 -7.28 -1.10 3.54
C ASP A 4 -8.27 -1.28 2.37
N LYS A 5 -9.23 -0.38 2.25
CA LYS A 5 -10.19 -0.41 1.15
C LYS A 5 -9.50 -0.09 -0.17
N PHE A 6 -8.64 0.92 -0.19
CA PHE A 6 -7.88 1.28 -1.39
C PHE A 6 -7.04 0.12 -1.91
N LEU A 7 -6.33 -0.56 -1.01
CA LEU A 7 -5.47 -1.67 -1.40
C LEU A 7 -6.26 -2.83 -2.01
N LYS A 8 -7.46 -3.08 -1.49
CA LYS A 8 -8.33 -4.11 -2.04
C LYS A 8 -8.95 -3.68 -3.38
N GLU A 9 -9.48 -2.47 -3.46
CA GLU A 9 -10.15 -1.98 -4.67
C GLU A 9 -9.21 -1.86 -5.85
N THR A 10 -7.95 -1.52 -5.62
CA THR A 10 -6.93 -1.47 -6.67
C THR A 10 -6.38 -2.85 -7.00
N ARG A 11 -6.73 -3.86 -6.21
CA ARG A 11 -6.21 -5.23 -6.34
C ARG A 11 -4.71 -5.35 -6.13
N ILE A 12 -4.09 -4.35 -5.53
CA ILE A 12 -2.70 -4.48 -5.07
C ILE A 12 -2.65 -5.62 -4.07
N ILE A 13 -3.65 -5.68 -3.18
CA ILE A 13 -3.86 -6.78 -2.24
C ILE A 13 -5.25 -7.34 -2.52
N LYS A 14 -5.35 -8.65 -2.77
CA LYS A 14 -6.61 -9.27 -3.14
C LYS A 14 -7.63 -9.30 -2.01
N ARG A 15 -7.18 -9.47 -0.77
CA ARG A 15 -8.05 -9.59 0.40
C ARG A 15 -7.85 -8.43 1.35
N ARG A 16 -8.96 -7.83 1.78
CA ARG A 16 -8.90 -6.71 2.72
C ARG A 16 -8.26 -7.09 4.05
N THR A 17 -8.48 -8.33 4.52
CA THR A 17 -7.85 -8.81 5.76
C THR A 17 -6.33 -8.82 5.66
N ILE A 18 -5.80 -9.20 4.52
CA ILE A 18 -4.35 -9.19 4.30
C ILE A 18 -3.84 -7.74 4.26
N ALA A 19 -4.57 -6.84 3.64
CA ALA A 19 -4.21 -5.43 3.64
C ALA A 19 -4.17 -4.87 5.06
N GLN A 20 -5.14 -5.24 5.90
CA GLN A 20 -5.16 -4.83 7.29
C GLN A 20 -3.95 -5.36 8.06
N GLN A 21 -3.59 -6.62 7.84
CA GLN A 21 -2.43 -7.22 8.50
C GLN A 21 -1.12 -6.53 8.09
N LEU A 22 -0.96 -6.23 6.82
CA LEU A 22 0.22 -5.53 6.33
C LEU A 22 0.34 -4.15 7.00
N ALA A 23 -0.75 -3.41 7.05
CA ALA A 23 -0.75 -2.10 7.69
C ALA A 23 -0.44 -2.21 9.18
N LYS A 24 -1.05 -3.17 9.88
CA LYS A 24 -0.79 -3.40 11.30
C LYS A 24 0.67 -3.77 11.59
N ASN A 25 1.32 -4.41 10.63
CA ASN A 25 2.72 -4.84 10.77
C ASN A 25 3.72 -3.78 10.30
N GLY A 26 3.26 -2.56 10.02
CA GLY A 26 4.14 -1.47 9.64
C GLY A 26 4.71 -1.60 8.23
N LYS A 27 4.05 -2.35 7.37
CA LYS A 27 4.55 -2.61 6.00
C LYS A 27 4.11 -1.57 4.99
N ILE A 28 3.30 -0.60 5.38
CA ILE A 28 2.80 0.44 4.50
C ILE A 28 3.14 1.79 5.10
N ILE A 29 3.92 2.57 4.37
CA ILE A 29 4.54 3.79 4.90
C ILE A 29 4.20 4.98 3.99
N ARG A 30 3.91 6.11 4.61
CA ARG A 30 3.76 7.40 3.93
C ARG A 30 4.56 8.43 4.71
N ASN A 31 5.48 9.12 4.04
CA ASN A 31 6.32 10.14 4.67
C ASN A 31 7.05 9.64 5.91
N ASN A 32 7.61 8.44 5.82
CA ASN A 32 8.37 7.78 6.90
C ASN A 32 7.51 7.40 8.12
N ILE A 33 6.19 7.42 7.98
CA ILE A 33 5.27 7.06 9.05
C ILE A 33 4.47 5.82 8.62
N ALA A 34 4.49 4.79 9.46
CA ALA A 34 3.70 3.57 9.21
C ALA A 34 2.21 3.89 9.33
N LEU A 35 1.45 3.52 8.32
CA LEU A 35 0.01 3.76 8.29
C LEU A 35 -0.74 2.62 8.97
N LYS A 36 -1.95 2.93 9.45
CA LYS A 36 -2.87 1.96 10.01
C LYS A 36 -3.91 1.56 8.96
N PRO A 37 -4.62 0.43 9.15
CA PRO A 37 -5.63 0.01 8.17
C PRO A 37 -6.68 1.08 7.88
N ALA A 38 -7.08 1.84 8.90
CA ALA A 38 -8.08 2.88 8.75
C ALA A 38 -7.52 4.25 8.39
N SER A 39 -6.20 4.34 8.15
CA SER A 39 -5.57 5.61 7.78
C SER A 39 -6.24 6.20 6.56
N GLU A 40 -6.48 7.50 6.61
CA GLU A 40 -7.05 8.25 5.51
C GLU A 40 -6.00 8.49 4.44
N ILE A 41 -6.28 8.11 3.20
CA ILE A 41 -5.40 8.41 2.08
C ILE A 41 -6.16 9.21 1.04
N ARG A 42 -5.41 9.97 0.24
CA ARG A 42 -5.96 10.89 -0.73
C ARG A 42 -5.22 10.82 -2.05
N SER A 43 -5.86 11.28 -3.09
CA SER A 43 -5.22 11.46 -4.39
C SER A 43 -3.95 12.30 -4.23
N GLY A 44 -2.85 11.85 -4.83
CA GLY A 44 -1.55 12.49 -4.72
C GLY A 44 -0.65 11.94 -3.64
N ASP A 45 -1.18 11.14 -2.70
CA ASP A 45 -0.35 10.51 -1.68
C ASP A 45 0.59 9.49 -2.31
N GLU A 46 1.82 9.43 -1.79
CA GLU A 46 2.79 8.42 -2.20
C GLU A 46 2.95 7.41 -1.07
N LEU A 47 2.75 6.14 -1.40
CA LEU A 47 2.80 5.06 -0.44
C LEU A 47 3.96 4.12 -0.76
N GLU A 48 4.65 3.67 0.28
CA GLU A 48 5.68 2.65 0.19
C GLU A 48 5.12 1.35 0.77
N LEU A 49 5.11 0.30 -0.05
CA LEU A 49 4.52 -0.99 0.32
C LEU A 49 5.61 -2.04 0.36
N PHE A 50 5.83 -2.62 1.55
CA PHE A 50 6.80 -3.70 1.74
C PHE A 50 6.04 -5.03 1.68
N LEU A 51 5.85 -5.51 0.45
CA LEU A 51 5.13 -6.75 0.22
C LEU A 51 6.07 -7.94 0.38
N ARG A 52 5.50 -9.15 0.42
CA ARG A 52 6.26 -10.35 0.72
C ARG A 52 7.45 -10.59 -0.20
N SER A 53 7.29 -10.34 -1.48
CA SER A 53 8.33 -10.63 -2.48
C SER A 53 8.78 -9.42 -3.26
N ARG A 54 8.29 -8.24 -2.91
CA ARG A 54 8.66 -7.02 -3.63
C ARG A 54 8.40 -5.77 -2.79
N PHE A 55 9.15 -4.74 -3.10
CA PHE A 55 8.89 -3.39 -2.61
C PHE A 55 8.19 -2.62 -3.73
N LEU A 56 7.16 -1.87 -3.38
CA LEU A 56 6.39 -1.11 -4.35
C LEU A 56 6.15 0.30 -3.81
N LYS A 57 6.55 1.30 -4.59
CA LYS A 57 6.23 2.69 -4.27
C LYS A 57 5.23 3.18 -5.30
N ILE A 58 4.09 3.66 -4.84
CA ILE A 58 3.00 4.08 -5.71
C ILE A 58 2.53 5.49 -5.37
N ARG A 59 1.86 6.12 -6.33
CA ARG A 59 1.12 7.37 -6.10
C ARG A 59 -0.36 7.07 -6.26
N VAL A 60 -1.16 7.51 -5.30
CA VAL A 60 -2.60 7.35 -5.33
C VAL A 60 -3.19 8.34 -6.33
N LEU A 61 -3.97 7.85 -7.29
CA LEU A 61 -4.63 8.69 -8.28
C LEU A 61 -6.12 8.87 -7.95
N SER A 62 -6.77 7.77 -7.56
CA SER A 62 -8.19 7.78 -7.17
C SER A 62 -8.45 6.60 -6.26
N GLU A 63 -9.72 6.35 -5.92
CA GLU A 63 -10.10 5.22 -5.08
C GLU A 63 -9.74 3.87 -5.69
N LYS A 64 -9.60 3.80 -7.01
CA LYS A 64 -9.35 2.55 -7.74
C LYS A 64 -8.13 2.60 -8.65
N GLU A 65 -7.43 3.73 -8.66
CA GLU A 65 -6.32 3.91 -9.59
C GLU A 65 -5.06 4.36 -8.87
N TYR A 66 -3.93 3.88 -9.36
CA TYR A 66 -2.64 4.27 -8.83
C TYR A 66 -1.59 4.21 -9.94
N GLU A 67 -0.46 4.85 -9.67
CA GLU A 67 0.68 4.88 -10.57
C GLU A 67 1.88 4.29 -9.83
N VAL A 68 2.60 3.38 -10.47
CA VAL A 68 3.80 2.79 -9.88
C VAL A 68 4.97 3.75 -10.11
N ILE A 69 5.59 4.21 -9.03
CA ILE A 69 6.75 5.08 -9.08
C ILE A 69 8.02 4.26 -9.07
N GLU A 70 8.08 3.22 -8.24
CA GLU A 70 9.24 2.37 -8.10
C GLU A 70 8.81 0.96 -7.73
N GLU A 71 9.47 -0.03 -8.30
CA GLU A 71 9.24 -1.42 -7.95
C GLU A 71 10.57 -2.14 -7.88
N LYS A 72 10.79 -2.88 -6.79
CA LYS A 72 11.97 -3.71 -6.62
C LYS A 72 11.55 -5.10 -6.19
N LYS A 73 12.09 -6.10 -6.86
CA LYS A 73 11.89 -7.48 -6.42
C LYS A 73 12.83 -7.76 -5.28
N ILE A 74 12.30 -8.34 -4.22
CA ILE A 74 13.08 -8.76 -3.07
C ILE A 74 13.35 -10.24 -3.22
N TRP A 75 14.64 -10.59 -3.34
CA TRP A 75 15.03 -11.99 -3.43
C TRP A 75 14.96 -12.61 -2.04
N GLY A 76 14.03 -13.52 -1.86
CA GLY A 76 13.94 -14.29 -0.64
C GLY A 76 14.76 -15.55 -0.73
N GLY A 77 16.02 -15.38 -0.81
CA GLY A 77 16.96 -16.49 -0.79
C GLY A 77 17.03 -17.33 -2.03
#